data_ff40707368d1a8c969df5e36f6f36fc7
#
_entry.id   ff40707368d1a8c969df5e36f6f36fc7
#
_cell.length_a   1.000
_cell.length_b   1.000
_cell.length_c   1.000
_cell.angle_alpha   90.00
_cell.angle_beta   90.00
_cell.angle_gamma   90.00
#
_symmetry.space_group_name_H-M   'P 1'
#
loop_
_entity.id
_entity.type
_entity.pdbx_description
1 polymer ?
#
loop_
_entity_poly.entity_id
_entity_poly.type
_entity_poly.pdbx_seq_one_letter_code
_entity_poly.pdbx_strand_id
1 'polypeptide(L)'
;MNLDQEILCSLGSNLGSDIPFFINGGIQLCFGRGEILEKLDANLEYGVILLKNPNVSVSTAETYKKYSNRFCDQYLTDREMIENIRKNLRDNGLNNLNFDNQYLSIKNDLQLVVENENDSVKQALYLLSKLENCLTFAMSGSGPTCFALFKDIETAKKELTANYKMFRNKGYDSWVCSFIEKGITFI
;
A
#
# COMPACT_ATOMS: atom_id res chain seq x y z
N MET A 1 8.47 11.64 29.77
CA MET A 1 7.03 11.39 29.97
C MET A 1 6.66 10.27 29.00
N ASN A 2 6.43 9.05 29.50
CA ASN A 2 5.95 7.96 28.64
C ASN A 2 4.44 8.12 28.51
N LEU A 3 4.00 8.61 27.35
CA LEU A 3 2.58 8.62 27.00
C LEU A 3 2.19 7.20 26.57
N ASP A 4 1.01 6.77 26.98
CA ASP A 4 0.41 5.55 26.49
C ASP A 4 0.17 5.63 24.97
N GLN A 5 0.30 4.50 24.31
CA GLN A 5 0.15 4.41 22.83
C GLN A 5 -1.23 4.87 22.37
N GLU A 6 -2.28 4.60 23.15
CA GLU A 6 -3.63 5.06 22.86
C GLU A 6 -3.73 6.60 22.88
N ILE A 7 -3.09 7.23 23.87
CA ILE A 7 -3.02 8.70 23.95
C ILE A 7 -2.26 9.28 22.76
N LEU A 8 -1.13 8.66 22.39
CA LEU A 8 -0.35 9.07 21.22
C LEU A 8 -1.17 8.95 19.92
N CYS A 9 -1.91 7.87 19.75
CA CYS A 9 -2.80 7.69 18.60
C CYS A 9 -3.91 8.72 18.56
N SER A 10 -4.53 9.01 19.71
CA SER A 10 -5.57 10.04 19.85
C SER A 10 -5.04 11.43 19.50
N LEU A 11 -3.86 11.81 19.98
CA LEU A 11 -3.21 13.07 19.64
C LEU A 11 -2.81 13.10 18.16
N GLY A 12 -2.25 12.00 17.65
CA GLY A 12 -1.82 11.84 16.27
C GLY A 12 -2.98 11.99 15.28
N SER A 13 -4.15 11.46 15.60
CA SER A 13 -5.34 11.54 14.73
C SER A 13 -5.83 12.97 14.49
N ASN A 14 -5.53 13.90 15.41
CA ASN A 14 -5.82 15.34 15.25
C ASN A 14 -4.84 16.04 14.29
N LEU A 15 -3.67 15.46 14.06
CA LEU A 15 -2.66 15.99 13.15
C LEU A 15 -2.78 15.37 11.74
N GLY A 16 -3.22 14.14 11.66
CA GLY A 16 -3.44 13.43 10.39
C GLY A 16 -4.01 12.05 10.59
N SER A 17 -4.90 11.64 9.70
CA SER A 17 -5.62 10.36 9.78
C SER A 17 -4.70 9.13 9.72
N ASP A 18 -3.57 9.23 9.05
CA ASP A 18 -2.63 8.11 8.88
C ASP A 18 -1.63 7.98 10.04
N ILE A 19 -1.53 9.01 10.91
CA ILE A 19 -0.53 9.03 12.00
C ILE A 19 -0.73 7.88 13.00
N PRO A 20 -1.96 7.52 13.43
CA PRO A 20 -2.18 6.38 14.29
C PRO A 20 -1.62 5.07 13.72
N PHE A 21 -1.74 4.87 12.40
CA PHE A 21 -1.16 3.70 11.73
C PHE A 21 0.36 3.64 11.91
N PHE A 22 1.08 4.76 11.70
CA PHE A 22 2.53 4.80 11.88
C PHE A 22 2.99 4.69 13.33
N ILE A 23 2.13 5.05 14.30
CA ILE A 23 2.39 4.84 15.73
C ILE A 23 2.30 3.35 16.06
N ASN A 24 1.25 2.68 15.60
CA ASN A 24 1.00 1.26 15.88
C ASN A 24 1.91 0.33 15.08
N GLY A 25 2.08 0.60 13.80
CA GLY A 25 2.80 -0.26 12.86
C GLY A 25 2.10 -1.60 12.60
N GLY A 26 2.82 -2.49 11.94
CA GLY A 26 2.29 -3.81 11.56
C GLY A 26 1.19 -3.73 10.50
N ILE A 27 0.36 -4.76 10.45
CA ILE A 27 -0.76 -4.84 9.52
C ILE A 27 -2.02 -4.39 10.22
N GLN A 28 -2.71 -3.43 9.62
CA GLN A 28 -3.91 -2.83 10.19
C GLN A 28 -5.04 -2.79 9.15
N LEU A 29 -6.25 -3.10 9.59
CA LEU A 29 -7.45 -2.64 8.92
C LEU A 29 -7.73 -1.23 9.39
N CYS A 30 -7.86 -0.29 8.46
CA CYS A 30 -8.08 1.12 8.78
C CYS A 30 -9.50 1.50 8.35
N PHE A 31 -10.26 2.06 9.28
CA PHE A 31 -11.64 2.51 9.06
C PHE A 31 -11.78 4.00 9.35
N GLY A 32 -12.99 4.53 9.10
CA GLY A 32 -13.24 5.96 9.21
C GLY A 32 -12.52 6.71 8.09
N ARG A 33 -11.68 7.68 8.45
CA ARG A 33 -10.77 8.37 7.52
C ARG A 33 -9.38 7.71 7.46
N GLY A 34 -9.17 6.58 8.22
CA GLY A 34 -7.91 5.87 8.43
C GLY A 34 -7.45 5.84 9.89
N GLU A 35 -8.14 6.53 10.79
CA GLU A 35 -7.78 6.68 12.21
C GLU A 35 -8.27 5.53 13.10
N ILE A 36 -9.28 4.78 12.69
CA ILE A 36 -9.81 3.64 13.43
C ILE A 36 -9.05 2.39 12.99
N LEU A 37 -8.22 1.86 13.87
CA LEU A 37 -7.29 0.79 13.55
C LEU A 37 -7.72 -0.52 14.19
N GLU A 38 -7.58 -1.59 13.43
CA GLU A 38 -7.80 -2.95 13.85
C GLU A 38 -6.63 -3.82 13.40
N LYS A 39 -5.83 -4.25 14.37
CA LYS A 39 -4.62 -5.03 14.09
C LYS A 39 -4.99 -6.41 13.54
N LEU A 40 -4.28 -6.80 12.49
CA LEU A 40 -4.30 -8.16 11.96
C LEU A 40 -3.01 -8.88 12.31
N ASP A 41 -3.14 -10.11 12.81
CA ASP A 41 -1.99 -10.98 13.03
C ASP A 41 -1.65 -11.69 11.73
N ALA A 42 -0.53 -11.31 11.14
CA ALA A 42 0.05 -12.01 10.00
C ALA A 42 1.56 -11.84 10.00
N ASN A 43 2.27 -12.91 9.66
CA ASN A 43 3.69 -12.84 9.38
C ASN A 43 3.89 -12.54 7.89
N LEU A 44 4.51 -11.41 7.59
CA LEU A 44 4.79 -11.00 6.22
C LEU A 44 6.30 -11.04 5.97
N GLU A 45 6.80 -12.18 5.55
CA GLU A 45 8.20 -12.37 5.13
C GLU A 45 8.43 -11.98 3.66
N TYR A 46 7.51 -11.22 3.07
CA TYR A 46 7.61 -10.80 1.68
C TYR A 46 8.68 -9.74 1.47
N GLY A 47 9.31 -9.78 0.28
CA GLY A 47 10.13 -8.68 -0.22
C GLY A 47 9.30 -7.69 -1.02
N VAL A 48 9.66 -6.43 -0.95
CA VAL A 48 8.99 -5.34 -1.67
C VAL A 48 10.00 -4.57 -2.52
N ILE A 49 9.70 -4.37 -3.80
CA ILE A 49 10.37 -3.35 -4.62
C ILE A 49 9.49 -2.11 -4.64
N LEU A 50 10.06 -0.96 -4.27
CA LEU A 50 9.44 0.35 -4.47
C LEU A 50 10.02 1.00 -5.71
N LEU A 51 9.17 1.66 -6.50
CA LEU A 51 9.54 2.38 -7.70
C LEU A 51 8.88 3.76 -7.70
N LYS A 52 9.67 4.84 -7.82
CA LYS A 52 9.18 6.21 -7.80
C LYS A 52 9.98 7.08 -8.76
N ASN A 53 9.30 7.86 -9.59
CA ASN A 53 9.93 8.96 -10.30
C ASN A 53 10.06 10.16 -9.35
N PRO A 54 11.29 10.61 -8.98
CA PRO A 54 11.49 11.69 -8.02
C PRO A 54 10.97 13.05 -8.50
N ASN A 55 10.81 13.23 -9.81
CA ASN A 55 10.35 14.47 -10.41
C ASN A 55 8.82 14.57 -10.55
N VAL A 56 8.09 13.53 -10.08
CA VAL A 56 6.64 13.46 -10.20
C VAL A 56 6.01 13.50 -8.81
N SER A 57 4.97 14.31 -8.68
CA SER A 57 4.12 14.37 -7.50
C SER A 57 2.65 14.18 -7.89
N VAL A 58 1.87 13.66 -6.97
CA VAL A 58 0.42 13.50 -7.11
C VAL A 58 -0.26 14.18 -5.93
N SER A 59 -1.24 15.02 -6.20
CA SER A 59 -2.04 15.66 -5.16
C SER A 59 -3.08 14.69 -4.61
N THR A 60 -2.91 14.27 -3.36
CA THR A 60 -3.84 13.37 -2.68
C THR A 60 -5.26 13.95 -2.67
N ALA A 61 -5.41 15.24 -2.34
CA ALA A 61 -6.71 15.89 -2.28
C ALA A 61 -7.43 15.90 -3.63
N GLU A 62 -6.70 16.21 -4.72
CA GLU A 62 -7.27 16.19 -6.07
C GLU A 62 -7.64 14.78 -6.52
N THR A 63 -6.82 13.79 -6.18
CA THR A 63 -7.09 12.38 -6.50
C THR A 63 -8.37 11.91 -5.83
N TYR A 64 -8.55 12.16 -4.54
CA TYR A 64 -9.79 11.85 -3.83
C TYR A 64 -11.00 12.57 -4.42
N LYS A 65 -10.87 13.87 -4.75
CA LYS A 65 -11.94 14.64 -5.39
C LYS A 65 -12.35 14.04 -6.74
N LYS A 66 -11.38 13.67 -7.57
CA LYS A 66 -11.65 13.07 -8.88
C LYS A 66 -12.27 11.67 -8.73
N TYR A 67 -11.77 10.87 -7.80
CA TYR A 67 -12.33 9.56 -7.50
C TYR A 67 -13.78 9.68 -7.03
N SER A 68 -14.05 10.55 -6.08
CA SER A 68 -15.41 10.82 -5.59
C SER A 68 -16.36 11.25 -6.71
N ASN A 69 -15.94 12.16 -7.59
CA ASN A 69 -16.77 12.61 -8.71
C ASN A 69 -17.09 11.49 -9.72
N ARG A 70 -16.18 10.53 -9.91
CA ARG A 70 -16.38 9.44 -10.89
C ARG A 70 -17.14 8.25 -10.32
N PHE A 71 -16.99 7.99 -9.03
CA PHE A 71 -17.43 6.74 -8.41
C PHE A 71 -18.30 6.95 -7.17
N CYS A 72 -18.88 8.16 -6.97
CA CYS A 72 -19.69 8.47 -5.78
C CYS A 72 -20.84 7.48 -5.58
N ASP A 73 -21.47 7.02 -6.65
CA ASP A 73 -22.56 6.06 -6.58
C ASP A 73 -22.12 4.67 -6.08
N GLN A 74 -20.84 4.34 -6.20
CA GLN A 74 -20.28 3.08 -5.72
C GLN A 74 -19.91 3.12 -4.22
N TYR A 75 -19.68 4.30 -3.65
CA TYR A 75 -19.36 4.47 -2.23
C TYR A 75 -20.50 4.14 -1.27
N LEU A 76 -21.73 4.27 -1.75
CA LEU A 76 -22.91 4.26 -0.88
C LEU A 76 -23.54 2.89 -0.72
N THR A 77 -23.04 1.88 -1.41
CA THR A 77 -23.91 0.77 -1.74
C THR A 77 -23.79 -0.47 -0.89
N ASP A 78 -22.74 -0.67 -0.10
CA ASP A 78 -22.76 -1.97 0.59
C ASP A 78 -21.99 -2.03 1.92
N ARG A 79 -22.65 -1.58 3.00
CA ARG A 79 -22.18 -1.79 4.36
C ARG A 79 -22.03 -3.29 4.68
N GLU A 80 -22.92 -4.13 4.16
CA GLU A 80 -22.88 -5.56 4.36
C GLU A 80 -21.67 -6.20 3.68
N MET A 81 -21.33 -5.77 2.48
CA MET A 81 -20.12 -6.21 1.77
C MET A 81 -18.84 -5.82 2.55
N ILE A 82 -18.78 -4.59 3.08
CA ILE A 82 -17.63 -4.13 3.88
C ILE A 82 -17.49 -4.96 5.15
N GLU A 83 -18.59 -5.21 5.87
CA GLU A 83 -18.55 -6.05 7.09
C GLU A 83 -18.21 -7.51 6.76
N ASN A 84 -18.63 -8.04 5.64
CA ASN A 84 -18.25 -9.38 5.19
C ASN A 84 -16.76 -9.47 4.86
N ILE A 85 -16.19 -8.47 4.16
CA ILE A 85 -14.75 -8.38 3.90
C ILE A 85 -13.98 -8.28 5.23
N ARG A 86 -14.43 -7.40 6.13
CA ARG A 86 -13.84 -7.22 7.46
C ARG A 86 -13.83 -8.51 8.26
N LYS A 87 -14.98 -9.22 8.30
CA LYS A 87 -15.10 -10.51 8.98
C LYS A 87 -14.18 -11.56 8.37
N ASN A 88 -14.15 -11.67 7.04
CA ASN A 88 -13.28 -12.61 6.35
C ASN A 88 -11.79 -12.34 6.63
N LEU A 89 -11.36 -11.09 6.66
CA LEU A 89 -9.98 -10.71 6.97
C LEU A 89 -9.64 -10.98 8.44
N ARG A 90 -10.60 -10.82 9.37
CA ARG A 90 -10.41 -11.16 10.78
C ARG A 90 -10.32 -12.67 11.01
N ASP A 91 -11.28 -13.42 10.45
CA ASP A 91 -11.43 -14.84 10.73
C ASP A 91 -10.34 -15.68 10.05
N ASN A 92 -9.89 -15.24 8.88
CA ASN A 92 -8.95 -15.99 8.05
C ASN A 92 -7.54 -15.37 8.05
N GLY A 93 -7.39 -14.16 8.59
CA GLY A 93 -6.15 -13.40 8.52
C GLY A 93 -5.68 -13.17 7.10
N LEU A 94 -4.50 -12.57 6.97
CA LEU A 94 -3.82 -12.45 5.67
C LEU A 94 -3.15 -13.76 5.23
N ASN A 95 -3.10 -14.78 6.10
CA ASN A 95 -2.50 -16.08 5.78
C ASN A 95 -3.25 -16.85 4.70
N ASN A 96 -4.52 -16.51 4.46
CA ASN A 96 -5.30 -17.01 3.33
C ASN A 96 -5.23 -16.09 2.10
N LEU A 97 -4.47 -15.00 2.18
CA LEU A 97 -4.02 -14.29 1.00
C LEU A 97 -3.00 -15.18 0.28
N ASN A 98 -3.52 -16.22 -0.37
CA ASN A 98 -2.69 -17.12 -1.15
C ASN A 98 -2.28 -16.38 -2.42
N PHE A 99 -1.18 -15.63 -2.36
CA PHE A 99 -0.61 -14.94 -3.52
C PHE A 99 -0.20 -15.91 -4.63
N ASP A 100 -0.09 -17.22 -4.33
CA ASP A 100 0.20 -18.27 -5.31
C ASP A 100 -1.00 -18.57 -6.23
N ASN A 101 -2.22 -18.28 -5.77
CA ASN A 101 -3.40 -18.35 -6.60
C ASN A 101 -3.71 -16.93 -7.11
N GLN A 102 -3.57 -16.69 -8.38
CA GLN A 102 -3.80 -15.47 -9.19
C GLN A 102 -5.02 -14.56 -8.82
N TYR A 103 -5.63 -14.74 -7.66
CA TYR A 103 -6.91 -14.14 -7.27
C TYR A 103 -6.82 -13.00 -6.24
N LEU A 104 -5.65 -12.70 -5.71
CA LEU A 104 -5.48 -11.53 -4.85
C LEU A 104 -4.76 -10.42 -5.60
N SER A 105 -5.51 -9.75 -6.45
CA SER A 105 -5.08 -8.43 -6.91
C SER A 105 -5.23 -7.46 -5.74
N ILE A 106 -4.11 -6.92 -5.25
CA ILE A 106 -4.17 -5.74 -4.39
C ILE A 106 -4.87 -4.64 -5.19
N LYS A 107 -6.03 -4.22 -4.70
CA LYS A 107 -6.83 -3.19 -5.33
C LYS A 107 -6.56 -1.86 -4.65
N ASN A 108 -6.19 -0.86 -5.43
CA ASN A 108 -6.12 0.52 -4.98
C ASN A 108 -7.10 1.35 -5.81
N ASP A 109 -8.17 1.80 -5.17
CA ASP A 109 -9.22 2.55 -5.86
C ASP A 109 -8.71 3.88 -6.44
N LEU A 110 -7.76 4.54 -5.78
CA LEU A 110 -7.16 5.78 -6.27
C LEU A 110 -6.29 5.55 -7.51
N GLN A 111 -5.74 4.35 -7.70
CA GLN A 111 -4.97 3.98 -8.88
C GLN A 111 -5.81 4.13 -10.16
N LEU A 112 -7.11 3.83 -10.12
CA LEU A 112 -8.01 3.97 -11.28
C LEU A 112 -8.04 5.39 -11.84
N VAL A 113 -7.81 6.38 -11.00
CA VAL A 113 -7.74 7.79 -11.42
C VAL A 113 -6.33 8.14 -11.87
N VAL A 114 -5.33 7.86 -11.01
CA VAL A 114 -3.95 8.33 -11.21
C VAL A 114 -3.29 7.66 -12.41
N GLU A 115 -3.48 6.37 -12.61
CA GLU A 115 -2.89 5.62 -13.73
C GLU A 115 -3.33 6.17 -15.10
N ASN A 116 -4.57 6.66 -15.18
CA ASN A 116 -5.09 7.23 -16.42
C ASN A 116 -4.62 8.66 -16.71
N GLU A 117 -4.15 9.38 -15.69
CA GLU A 117 -3.80 10.80 -15.79
C GLU A 117 -2.30 11.06 -15.59
N ASN A 118 -1.54 10.06 -15.20
CA ASN A 118 -0.11 10.19 -14.88
C ASN A 118 0.71 9.12 -15.59
N ASP A 119 1.34 9.50 -16.68
CA ASP A 119 2.16 8.61 -17.51
C ASP A 119 3.30 7.97 -16.74
N SER A 120 3.85 8.64 -15.71
CA SER A 120 4.91 8.07 -14.88
C SER A 120 4.38 6.92 -14.01
N VAL A 121 3.20 7.06 -13.40
CA VAL A 121 2.58 5.97 -12.65
C VAL A 121 2.22 4.81 -13.57
N LYS A 122 1.61 5.10 -14.72
CA LYS A 122 1.29 4.08 -15.73
C LYS A 122 2.53 3.32 -16.19
N GLN A 123 3.62 4.02 -16.46
CA GLN A 123 4.89 3.41 -16.84
C GLN A 123 5.50 2.59 -15.70
N ALA A 124 5.47 3.08 -14.45
CA ALA A 124 5.94 2.34 -13.29
C ALA A 124 5.20 1.02 -13.12
N LEU A 125 3.88 1.02 -13.17
CA LEU A 125 3.05 -0.18 -13.09
C LEU A 125 3.36 -1.15 -14.24
N TYR A 126 3.53 -0.64 -15.47
CA TYR A 126 3.94 -1.47 -16.61
C TYR A 126 5.32 -2.10 -16.39
N LEU A 127 6.30 -1.36 -15.88
CA LEU A 127 7.64 -1.90 -15.60
C LEU A 127 7.60 -2.97 -14.52
N LEU A 128 6.83 -2.75 -13.44
CA LEU A 128 6.65 -3.72 -12.36
C LEU A 128 5.94 -4.99 -12.84
N SER A 129 4.98 -4.87 -13.75
CA SER A 129 4.27 -6.04 -14.34
C SER A 129 5.16 -6.96 -15.18
N LYS A 130 6.36 -6.52 -15.55
CA LYS A 130 7.32 -7.30 -16.34
C LYS A 130 8.37 -8.01 -15.50
N LEU A 131 8.37 -7.77 -14.18
CA LEU A 131 9.31 -8.45 -13.29
C LEU A 131 8.94 -9.92 -13.15
N GLU A 132 9.95 -10.76 -13.23
CA GLU A 132 9.80 -12.19 -12.96
C GLU A 132 9.53 -12.43 -11.47
N ASN A 133 8.84 -13.49 -11.14
CA ASN A 133 8.50 -13.86 -9.75
C ASN A 133 7.74 -12.76 -8.95
N CYS A 134 7.18 -11.76 -9.62
CA CYS A 134 6.32 -10.77 -9.01
C CYS A 134 4.96 -11.41 -8.65
N LEU A 135 4.60 -11.39 -7.38
CA LEU A 135 3.32 -11.93 -6.91
C LEU A 135 2.17 -10.97 -7.22
N THR A 136 2.38 -9.69 -6.99
CA THR A 136 1.42 -8.64 -7.27
C THR A 136 2.11 -7.29 -7.28
N PHE A 137 1.50 -6.30 -7.91
CA PHE A 137 1.98 -4.92 -7.95
C PHE A 137 0.82 -3.93 -7.95
N ALA A 138 1.05 -2.76 -7.39
CA ALA A 138 0.06 -1.68 -7.37
C ALA A 138 0.72 -0.32 -7.08
N MET A 139 -0.08 0.74 -7.19
CA MET A 139 0.27 2.05 -6.67
C MET A 139 0.07 2.08 -5.15
N SER A 140 0.97 2.72 -4.43
CA SER A 140 0.89 2.91 -2.97
C SER A 140 0.14 4.19 -2.62
N GLY A 141 -0.93 4.09 -1.84
CA GLY A 141 -1.74 5.22 -1.41
C GLY A 141 -2.26 6.03 -2.59
N SER A 142 -2.08 7.35 -2.58
CA SER A 142 -2.43 8.25 -3.68
C SER A 142 -1.35 8.35 -4.77
N GLY A 143 -0.26 7.59 -4.67
CA GLY A 143 0.87 7.64 -5.56
C GLY A 143 1.87 8.78 -5.24
N PRO A 144 2.85 9.06 -6.12
CA PRO A 144 3.17 8.36 -7.36
C PRO A 144 4.00 7.08 -7.17
N THR A 145 4.32 6.70 -5.92
CA THR A 145 5.10 5.49 -5.66
C THR A 145 4.29 4.25 -6.03
N CYS A 146 4.92 3.33 -6.76
CA CYS A 146 4.37 2.00 -7.05
C CYS A 146 5.23 0.93 -6.37
N PHE A 147 4.65 -0.23 -6.12
CA PHE A 147 5.35 -1.33 -5.49
C PHE A 147 5.06 -2.67 -6.18
N ALA A 148 5.98 -3.62 -6.02
CA ALA A 148 5.80 -5.02 -6.36
C ALA A 148 6.16 -5.90 -5.18
N LEU A 149 5.39 -6.96 -4.94
CA LEU A 149 5.61 -7.96 -3.90
C LEU A 149 6.27 -9.21 -4.46
N PHE A 150 7.15 -9.78 -3.66
CA PHE A 150 7.86 -11.03 -3.93
C PHE A 150 7.76 -11.95 -2.72
N LYS A 151 7.87 -13.25 -2.95
CA LYS A 151 7.77 -14.27 -1.89
C LYS A 151 8.76 -14.05 -0.72
N ASP A 152 9.91 -13.42 -0.99
CA ASP A 152 10.94 -13.13 0.01
C ASP A 152 11.82 -11.95 -0.44
N ILE A 153 12.61 -11.43 0.50
CA ILE A 153 13.49 -10.29 0.29
C ILE A 153 14.64 -10.60 -0.69
N GLU A 154 15.11 -11.84 -0.74
CA GLU A 154 16.21 -12.26 -1.62
C GLU A 154 15.77 -12.30 -3.08
N THR A 155 14.56 -12.76 -3.33
CA THR A 155 13.94 -12.70 -4.66
C THR A 155 13.78 -11.25 -5.13
N ALA A 156 13.27 -10.35 -4.25
CA ALA A 156 13.15 -8.93 -4.55
C ALA A 156 14.52 -8.29 -4.86
N LYS A 157 15.57 -8.61 -4.10
CA LYS A 157 16.93 -8.11 -4.35
C LYS A 157 17.48 -8.55 -5.71
N LYS A 158 17.30 -9.82 -6.08
CA LYS A 158 17.73 -10.35 -7.38
C LYS A 158 17.02 -9.63 -8.51
N GLU A 159 15.70 -9.51 -8.43
CA GLU A 159 14.90 -8.82 -9.44
C GLU A 159 15.30 -7.33 -9.57
N LEU A 160 15.48 -6.62 -8.44
CA LEU A 160 15.93 -5.23 -8.51
C LEU A 160 17.33 -5.12 -9.14
N THR A 161 18.27 -6.00 -8.77
CA THR A 161 19.62 -5.97 -9.33
C THR A 161 19.62 -6.16 -10.84
N ALA A 162 18.82 -7.11 -11.34
CA ALA A 162 18.69 -7.38 -12.77
C ALA A 162 18.08 -6.18 -13.54
N ASN A 163 17.15 -5.46 -12.92
CA ASN A 163 16.38 -4.40 -13.57
C ASN A 163 16.81 -2.97 -13.20
N TYR A 164 17.76 -2.79 -12.28
CA TYR A 164 18.16 -1.49 -11.74
C TYR A 164 18.54 -0.46 -12.82
N LYS A 165 19.37 -0.87 -13.79
CA LYS A 165 19.79 0.03 -14.88
C LYS A 165 18.61 0.47 -15.74
N MET A 166 17.67 -0.43 -15.99
CA MET A 166 16.47 -0.12 -16.75
C MET A 166 15.62 0.92 -16.01
N PHE A 167 15.38 0.74 -14.71
CA PHE A 167 14.61 1.70 -13.91
C PHE A 167 15.27 3.08 -13.88
N ARG A 168 16.59 3.12 -13.64
CA ARG A 168 17.34 4.39 -13.66
C ARG A 168 17.28 5.10 -15.01
N ASN A 169 17.44 4.36 -16.10
CA ASN A 169 17.37 4.93 -17.45
C ASN A 169 15.97 5.47 -17.82
N LYS A 170 14.93 4.95 -17.15
CA LYS A 170 13.56 5.44 -17.27
C LYS A 170 13.22 6.55 -16.27
N GLY A 171 14.18 7.01 -15.45
CA GLY A 171 14.01 8.10 -14.52
C GLY A 171 13.40 7.70 -13.18
N TYR A 172 13.49 6.42 -12.80
CA TYR A 172 12.96 5.94 -11.51
C TYR A 172 14.07 5.68 -10.50
N ASP A 173 13.85 6.12 -9.28
CA ASP A 173 14.51 5.59 -8.10
C ASP A 173 13.81 4.31 -7.66
N SER A 174 14.60 3.37 -7.13
CA SER A 174 14.09 2.06 -6.73
C SER A 174 14.77 1.54 -5.48
N TRP A 175 13.99 0.87 -4.63
CA TRP A 175 14.46 0.33 -3.35
C TRP A 175 13.90 -1.06 -3.14
N VAL A 176 14.64 -1.90 -2.39
CA VAL A 176 14.12 -3.14 -1.81
C VAL A 176 13.86 -2.90 -0.33
N CYS A 177 12.70 -3.29 0.12
CA CYS A 177 12.25 -3.16 1.50
C CYS A 177 11.67 -4.48 2.00
N SER A 178 11.62 -4.65 3.31
CA SER A 178 10.83 -5.65 4.01
C SER A 178 9.71 -4.96 4.80
N PHE A 179 8.70 -5.73 5.17
CA PHE A 179 7.69 -5.25 6.10
C PHE A 179 8.28 -5.12 7.51
N ILE A 180 7.73 -4.21 8.28
CA ILE A 180 8.08 -3.99 9.68
C ILE A 180 6.85 -4.17 10.56
N GLU A 181 7.00 -4.82 11.71
CA GLU A 181 5.90 -5.09 12.63
C GLU A 181 5.60 -3.93 13.57
N LYS A 182 6.58 -3.07 13.81
CA LYS A 182 6.48 -1.95 14.75
C LYS A 182 6.47 -0.63 14.02
N GLY A 183 5.65 0.29 14.47
CA GLY A 183 5.63 1.65 13.98
C GLY A 183 6.82 2.46 14.52
N ILE A 184 6.57 3.31 15.52
CA ILE A 184 7.63 4.11 16.14
C ILE A 184 8.47 3.24 17.07
N THR A 185 9.79 3.28 16.89
CA THR A 185 10.77 2.71 17.81
C THR A 185 11.65 3.81 18.36
N PHE A 186 11.80 3.85 19.69
CA PHE A 186 12.77 4.72 20.34
C PHE A 186 14.12 3.99 20.38
N ILE A 187 15.17 4.65 19.95
CA ILE A 187 16.56 4.17 20.00
C ILE A 187 17.22 4.72 21.26
#